data_b60932b0c2ae7174b96f5fbdd4fdb95b
#
_entry.id   b60932b0c2ae7174b96f5fbdd4fdb95b
#
_cell.length_a   1.000
_cell.length_b   1.000
_cell.length_c   1.000
_cell.angle_alpha   90.00
_cell.angle_beta   90.00
_cell.angle_gamma   90.00
#
_symmetry.space_group_name_H-M   'P 1'
#
loop_
_entity.id
_entity.type
_entity.pdbx_description
1 polymer ?
#
loop_
_entity_poly.entity_id
_entity_poly.type
_entity_poly.pdbx_seq_one_letter_code
_entity_poly.pdbx_strand_id
1 'polypeptide(L)'
;MICPKCSANIPDDSVTCAYCGSTLVAAPEVVEAAPVKVGREEFFKSVCSEKVRKEIKASIIILYVCAGITLVMELLAGIFPLDALILAGLAFWIQKSKSKASAIVAVAYAAINTIFMLVTAGQFGGWLILLAAILALVYILKGEKEWQEYSAM
;
A
#
# COMPACT_ATOMS: atom_id res chain seq x y z
N MET A 1 45.07 -9.48 -27.48
CA MET A 1 45.45 -9.17 -26.08
C MET A 1 46.45 -10.18 -25.51
N ILE A 2 47.16 -9.82 -24.44
CA ILE A 2 48.10 -10.73 -23.78
C ILE A 2 47.44 -11.40 -22.59
N CYS A 3 47.52 -12.71 -22.47
CA CYS A 3 46.96 -13.44 -21.31
C CYS A 3 47.67 -13.06 -20.03
N PRO A 4 46.96 -12.59 -18.97
CA PRO A 4 47.60 -12.17 -17.72
C PRO A 4 48.19 -13.33 -16.92
N LYS A 5 47.85 -14.61 -17.23
CA LYS A 5 48.30 -15.76 -16.47
C LYS A 5 49.52 -16.45 -17.11
N CYS A 6 49.62 -16.51 -18.41
CA CYS A 6 50.71 -17.21 -19.11
C CYS A 6 51.46 -16.32 -20.12
N SER A 7 51.11 -15.04 -20.24
CA SER A 7 51.68 -14.04 -21.15
C SER A 7 51.65 -14.42 -22.66
N ALA A 8 50.81 -15.39 -23.03
CA ALA A 8 50.62 -15.76 -24.42
C ALA A 8 49.81 -14.71 -25.18
N ASN A 9 50.16 -14.47 -26.44
CA ASN A 9 49.38 -13.57 -27.29
C ASN A 9 48.18 -14.31 -27.87
N ILE A 10 47.00 -13.77 -27.60
CA ILE A 10 45.69 -14.37 -27.93
C ILE A 10 44.80 -13.37 -28.66
N PRO A 11 43.87 -13.82 -29.52
CA PRO A 11 42.87 -12.93 -30.13
C PRO A 11 42.09 -12.13 -29.11
N ASP A 12 41.72 -10.89 -29.46
CA ASP A 12 41.09 -9.95 -28.53
C ASP A 12 39.66 -10.35 -28.16
N ASP A 13 39.02 -11.25 -28.88
CA ASP A 13 37.67 -11.78 -28.69
C ASP A 13 37.64 -13.13 -27.94
N SER A 14 38.79 -13.63 -27.49
CA SER A 14 38.88 -14.92 -26.82
C SER A 14 38.35 -14.89 -25.39
N VAL A 15 37.36 -15.72 -25.08
CA VAL A 15 36.75 -15.89 -23.74
C VAL A 15 37.66 -16.71 -22.81
N THR A 16 38.46 -17.62 -23.40
CA THR A 16 39.40 -18.51 -22.66
C THR A 16 40.75 -18.51 -23.36
N CYS A 17 41.85 -18.58 -22.60
CA CYS A 17 43.15 -18.69 -23.15
C CYS A 17 43.39 -20.10 -23.71
N ALA A 18 43.69 -20.21 -24.99
CA ALA A 18 43.96 -21.50 -25.66
C ALA A 18 45.24 -22.22 -25.13
N TYR A 19 46.15 -21.49 -24.46
CA TYR A 19 47.43 -22.02 -23.97
C TYR A 19 47.39 -22.49 -22.52
N CYS A 20 46.64 -21.82 -21.63
CA CYS A 20 46.58 -22.16 -20.21
C CYS A 20 45.17 -22.44 -19.68
N GLY A 21 44.13 -22.35 -20.52
CA GLY A 21 42.76 -22.61 -20.15
C GLY A 21 42.13 -21.59 -19.19
N SER A 22 42.83 -20.49 -18.84
CA SER A 22 42.27 -19.47 -17.96
C SER A 22 41.19 -18.66 -18.65
N THR A 23 40.09 -18.41 -17.96
CA THR A 23 39.01 -17.53 -18.41
C THR A 23 39.50 -16.10 -18.46
N LEU A 24 39.38 -15.44 -19.60
CA LEU A 24 39.91 -14.10 -19.90
C LEU A 24 38.83 -13.01 -19.77
N VAL A 25 37.58 -13.42 -19.82
CA VAL A 25 36.47 -12.52 -19.53
C VAL A 25 36.38 -12.39 -18.01
N ALA A 26 36.59 -11.20 -17.47
CA ALA A 26 36.11 -10.89 -16.16
C ALA A 26 34.64 -11.31 -16.15
N ALA A 27 34.26 -12.18 -15.18
CA ALA A 27 32.85 -12.50 -14.97
C ALA A 27 32.10 -11.17 -15.11
N PRO A 28 31.02 -11.09 -15.91
CA PRO A 28 30.27 -9.84 -16.00
C PRO A 28 30.06 -9.40 -14.55
N GLU A 29 30.63 -8.24 -14.19
CA GLU A 29 30.24 -7.61 -12.94
C GLU A 29 28.74 -7.66 -12.98
N VAL A 30 28.14 -8.45 -12.08
CA VAL A 30 26.72 -8.34 -11.79
C VAL A 30 26.61 -6.92 -11.30
N VAL A 31 26.36 -6.00 -12.21
CA VAL A 31 25.92 -4.65 -11.89
C VAL A 31 24.64 -4.93 -11.13
N GLU A 32 24.77 -4.95 -9.81
CA GLU A 32 23.63 -5.00 -8.90
C GLU A 32 22.80 -3.80 -9.30
N ALA A 33 21.82 -4.04 -10.16
CA ALA A 33 20.97 -3.01 -10.71
C ALA A 33 20.42 -2.27 -9.49
N ALA A 34 20.82 -1.00 -9.34
CA ALA A 34 20.34 -0.15 -8.25
C ALA A 34 18.83 -0.40 -8.13
N PRO A 35 18.31 -0.69 -6.93
CA PRO A 35 16.92 -1.10 -6.76
C PRO A 35 16.03 -0.09 -7.46
N VAL A 36 15.34 -0.54 -8.52
CA VAL A 36 14.42 0.32 -9.27
C VAL A 36 13.37 0.76 -8.28
N LYS A 37 13.42 2.04 -7.86
CA LYS A 37 12.46 2.61 -6.91
C LYS A 37 11.08 2.52 -7.54
N VAL A 38 10.25 1.61 -7.05
CA VAL A 38 8.87 1.46 -7.51
C VAL A 38 8.03 2.64 -7.06
N GLY A 39 7.02 2.98 -7.86
CA GLY A 39 6.06 4.03 -7.49
C GLY A 39 5.25 3.66 -6.24
N ARG A 40 4.69 4.67 -5.56
CA ARG A 40 3.93 4.48 -4.32
C ARG A 40 2.79 3.44 -4.46
N GLU A 41 2.06 3.46 -5.55
CA GLU A 41 0.96 2.51 -5.78
C GLU A 41 1.46 1.07 -5.87
N GLU A 42 2.56 0.86 -6.56
CA GLU A 42 3.18 -0.45 -6.73
C GLU A 42 3.83 -0.93 -5.42
N PHE A 43 4.40 -0.02 -4.63
CA PHE A 43 4.90 -0.32 -3.29
C PHE A 43 3.82 -0.98 -2.43
N PHE A 44 2.63 -0.39 -2.34
CA PHE A 44 1.52 -0.96 -1.57
C PHE A 44 0.95 -2.26 -2.15
N LYS A 45 1.25 -2.58 -3.42
CA LYS A 45 0.82 -3.85 -4.05
C LYS A 45 1.80 -4.98 -3.82
N SER A 46 3.11 -4.71 -3.88
CA SER A 46 4.15 -5.74 -3.97
C SER A 46 5.20 -5.68 -2.85
N VAL A 47 5.68 -4.50 -2.48
CA VAL A 47 6.84 -4.31 -1.58
C VAL A 47 6.42 -4.19 -0.12
N CYS A 48 5.30 -3.49 0.16
CA CYS A 48 4.77 -3.31 1.51
C CYS A 48 4.58 -4.66 2.23
N SER A 49 4.91 -4.70 3.51
CA SER A 49 4.81 -5.91 4.34
C SER A 49 3.43 -6.57 4.18
N GLU A 50 3.42 -7.90 4.05
CA GLU A 50 2.19 -8.67 3.81
C GLU A 50 1.17 -8.48 4.95
N LYS A 51 1.65 -8.34 6.18
CA LYS A 51 0.83 -8.07 7.36
C LYS A 51 0.10 -6.73 7.23
N VAL A 52 0.83 -5.64 6.98
CA VAL A 52 0.25 -4.29 6.83
C VAL A 52 -0.70 -4.24 5.65
N ARG A 53 -0.36 -4.87 4.54
CA ARG A 53 -1.24 -4.97 3.37
C ARG A 53 -2.56 -5.69 3.67
N LYS A 54 -2.52 -6.80 4.44
CA LYS A 54 -3.73 -7.52 4.88
C LYS A 54 -4.56 -6.67 5.84
N GLU A 55 -3.93 -5.99 6.80
CA GLU A 55 -4.58 -5.10 7.76
C GLU A 55 -5.30 -3.93 7.05
N ILE A 56 -4.65 -3.29 6.07
CA ILE A 56 -5.27 -2.22 5.25
C ILE A 56 -6.47 -2.78 4.47
N LYS A 57 -6.34 -3.93 3.81
CA LYS A 57 -7.45 -4.54 3.09
C LYS A 57 -8.62 -4.89 4.01
N ALA A 58 -8.33 -5.47 5.17
CA ALA A 58 -9.36 -5.84 6.15
C ALA A 58 -10.13 -4.60 6.64
N SER A 59 -9.43 -3.50 6.95
CA SER A 59 -10.08 -2.26 7.40
C SER A 59 -10.98 -1.64 6.32
N ILE A 60 -10.57 -1.69 5.05
CA ILE A 60 -11.40 -1.23 3.93
C ILE A 60 -12.66 -2.09 3.78
N ILE A 61 -12.52 -3.43 3.90
CA ILE A 61 -13.67 -4.35 3.86
C ILE A 61 -14.64 -4.03 5.01
N ILE A 62 -14.14 -3.79 6.22
CA ILE A 62 -14.99 -3.42 7.36
C ILE A 62 -15.75 -2.12 7.07
N LEU A 63 -15.12 -1.12 6.47
CA LEU A 63 -15.80 0.12 6.07
C LEU A 63 -16.91 -0.12 5.04
N TYR A 64 -16.70 -1.00 4.06
CA TYR A 64 -17.75 -1.37 3.10
C TYR A 64 -18.90 -2.14 3.77
N VAL A 65 -18.59 -3.03 4.71
CA VAL A 65 -19.61 -3.74 5.49
C VAL A 65 -20.44 -2.75 6.31
N CYS A 66 -19.79 -1.79 6.99
CA CYS A 66 -20.50 -0.73 7.70
C CYS A 66 -21.41 0.08 6.76
N ALA A 67 -20.90 0.49 5.59
CA ALA A 67 -21.69 1.21 4.59
C ALA A 67 -22.89 0.38 4.11
N GLY A 68 -22.71 -0.94 3.91
CA GLY A 68 -23.80 -1.86 3.52
C GLY A 68 -24.88 -1.99 4.60
N ILE A 69 -24.48 -2.10 5.87
CA ILE A 69 -25.42 -2.16 7.00
C ILE A 69 -26.19 -0.83 7.09
N THR A 70 -25.50 0.30 7.01
CA THR A 70 -26.13 1.63 7.03
C THR A 70 -27.14 1.77 5.89
N LEU A 71 -26.77 1.35 4.67
CA LEU A 71 -27.65 1.35 3.50
C LEU A 71 -28.96 0.59 3.78
N VAL A 72 -28.85 -0.62 4.33
CA VAL A 72 -30.04 -1.44 4.63
C VAL A 72 -30.91 -0.74 5.69
N MET A 73 -30.32 -0.19 6.73
CA MET A 73 -31.03 0.50 7.80
C MET A 73 -31.75 1.76 7.29
N GLU A 74 -31.11 2.56 6.44
CA GLU A 74 -31.70 3.76 5.85
C GLU A 74 -32.87 3.42 4.91
N LEU A 75 -32.73 2.37 4.10
CA LEU A 75 -33.80 1.89 3.22
C LEU A 75 -35.01 1.36 4.01
N LEU A 76 -34.77 0.60 5.09
CA LEU A 76 -35.84 0.11 5.95
C LEU A 76 -36.57 1.26 6.69
N ALA A 77 -35.83 2.33 7.02
CA ALA A 77 -36.39 3.54 7.63
C ALA A 77 -37.11 4.46 6.61
N GLY A 78 -37.07 4.15 5.31
CA GLY A 78 -37.63 4.99 4.26
C GLY A 78 -36.88 6.31 4.04
N ILE A 79 -35.59 6.36 4.46
CA ILE A 79 -34.73 7.54 4.37
C ILE A 79 -33.84 7.37 3.13
N PHE A 80 -33.54 8.50 2.44
CA PHE A 80 -32.62 8.46 1.32
C PHE A 80 -31.20 8.08 1.80
N PRO A 81 -30.53 7.07 1.18
CA PRO A 81 -29.30 6.47 1.70
C PRO A 81 -28.05 7.33 1.43
N LEU A 82 -28.07 8.59 1.86
CA LEU A 82 -26.98 9.54 1.63
C LEU A 82 -25.74 9.18 2.44
N ASP A 83 -25.92 8.77 3.70
CA ASP A 83 -24.84 8.44 4.61
C ASP A 83 -24.07 7.20 4.13
N ALA A 84 -24.81 6.16 3.74
CA ALA A 84 -24.23 4.95 3.16
C ALA A 84 -23.43 5.23 1.87
N LEU A 85 -23.92 6.12 1.00
CA LEU A 85 -23.23 6.50 -0.24
C LEU A 85 -21.93 7.26 0.05
N ILE A 86 -21.94 8.18 1.03
CA ILE A 86 -20.75 8.91 1.45
C ILE A 86 -19.71 7.94 2.04
N LEU A 87 -20.12 7.01 2.92
CA LEU A 87 -19.23 6.01 3.49
C LEU A 87 -18.62 5.10 2.43
N ALA A 88 -19.41 4.63 1.46
CA ALA A 88 -18.91 3.82 0.35
C ALA A 88 -17.91 4.60 -0.52
N GLY A 89 -18.18 5.87 -0.79
CA GLY A 89 -17.29 6.77 -1.51
C GLY A 89 -15.96 6.99 -0.79
N LEU A 90 -16.00 7.19 0.53
CA LEU A 90 -14.79 7.32 1.36
C LEU A 90 -13.99 6.03 1.40
N ALA A 91 -14.64 4.87 1.54
CA ALA A 91 -13.97 3.57 1.49
C ALA A 91 -13.29 3.34 0.13
N PHE A 92 -13.96 3.68 -0.96
CA PHE A 92 -13.39 3.62 -2.31
C PHE A 92 -12.20 4.57 -2.49
N TRP A 93 -12.31 5.80 -1.97
CA TRP A 93 -11.19 6.75 -2.02
C TRP A 93 -9.98 6.27 -1.24
N ILE A 94 -10.17 5.71 -0.03
CA ILE A 94 -9.10 5.08 0.75
C ILE A 94 -8.48 3.92 -0.02
N GLN A 95 -9.30 3.06 -0.63
CA GLN A 95 -8.85 1.91 -1.41
C GLN A 95 -7.94 2.32 -2.58
N LYS A 96 -8.30 3.40 -3.27
CA LYS A 96 -7.58 3.89 -4.45
C LYS A 96 -6.32 4.66 -4.07
N SER A 97 -6.43 5.62 -3.16
CA SER A 97 -5.33 6.54 -2.83
C SER A 97 -4.36 5.99 -1.79
N LYS A 98 -4.83 5.15 -0.85
CA LYS A 98 -4.09 4.67 0.33
C LYS A 98 -3.32 5.80 1.03
N SER A 99 -3.90 7.00 1.04
CA SER A 99 -3.28 8.21 1.56
C SER A 99 -3.74 8.52 2.98
N LYS A 100 -2.88 9.19 3.76
CA LYS A 100 -3.24 9.70 5.09
C LYS A 100 -4.45 10.63 5.02
N ALA A 101 -4.51 11.48 3.99
CA ALA A 101 -5.58 12.46 3.84
C ALA A 101 -6.96 11.79 3.72
N SER A 102 -7.09 10.75 2.87
CA SER A 102 -8.38 10.05 2.72
C SER A 102 -8.84 9.38 4.02
N ALA A 103 -7.90 8.81 4.79
CA ALA A 103 -8.22 8.19 6.08
C ALA A 103 -8.60 9.23 7.15
N ILE A 104 -7.93 10.39 7.20
CA ILE A 104 -8.28 11.49 8.12
C ILE A 104 -9.67 12.01 7.80
N VAL A 105 -10.01 12.22 6.55
CA VAL A 105 -11.35 12.67 6.14
C VAL A 105 -12.42 11.66 6.55
N ALA A 106 -12.15 10.35 6.41
CA ALA A 106 -13.08 9.32 6.85
C ALA A 106 -13.30 9.32 8.37
N VAL A 107 -12.25 9.52 9.17
CA VAL A 107 -12.35 9.65 10.62
C VAL A 107 -13.14 10.91 11.02
N ALA A 108 -12.85 12.04 10.38
CA ALA A 108 -13.56 13.30 10.63
C ALA A 108 -15.07 13.15 10.34
N TYR A 109 -15.41 12.56 9.19
CA TYR A 109 -16.78 12.27 8.81
C TYR A 109 -17.47 11.36 9.84
N ALA A 110 -16.84 10.25 10.21
CA ALA A 110 -17.39 9.31 11.18
C ALA A 110 -17.59 9.94 12.56
N ALA A 111 -16.67 10.81 13.01
CA ALA A 111 -16.80 11.55 14.27
C ALA A 111 -17.98 12.52 14.24
N ILE A 112 -18.12 13.30 13.16
CA ILE A 112 -19.25 14.24 12.99
C ILE A 112 -20.57 13.46 12.98
N ASN A 113 -20.65 12.37 12.24
CA ASN A 113 -21.86 11.52 12.19
C ASN A 113 -22.22 10.96 13.57
N THR A 114 -21.23 10.46 14.32
CA THR A 114 -21.45 9.93 15.67
C THR A 114 -21.97 11.01 16.63
N ILE A 115 -21.41 12.23 16.58
CA ILE A 115 -21.85 13.36 17.39
C ILE A 115 -23.28 13.76 16.98
N PHE A 116 -23.55 13.84 15.70
CA PHE A 116 -24.88 14.19 15.18
C PHE A 116 -25.95 13.21 15.67
N MET A 117 -25.70 11.91 15.60
CA MET A 117 -26.61 10.87 16.08
C MET A 117 -26.82 10.96 17.60
N LEU A 118 -25.77 11.26 18.36
CA LEU A 118 -25.87 11.43 19.81
C LEU A 118 -26.75 12.62 20.17
N VAL A 119 -26.61 13.75 19.49
CA VAL A 119 -27.35 15.00 19.77
C VAL A 119 -28.81 14.92 19.30
N THR A 120 -29.06 14.32 18.12
CA THR A 120 -30.41 14.31 17.52
C THR A 120 -31.26 13.14 17.95
N ALA A 121 -30.69 11.94 18.08
CA ALA A 121 -31.45 10.74 18.43
C ALA A 121 -31.22 10.25 19.87
N GLY A 122 -30.30 10.86 20.61
CA GLY A 122 -29.94 10.41 21.97
C GLY A 122 -29.32 9.00 21.98
N GLN A 123 -28.96 8.48 20.83
CA GLN A 123 -28.41 7.13 20.68
C GLN A 123 -26.92 7.20 20.35
N PHE A 124 -26.15 6.31 20.94
CA PHE A 124 -24.73 6.14 20.62
C PHE A 124 -24.56 5.37 19.31
N GLY A 125 -25.22 5.87 18.24
CA GLY A 125 -25.12 5.31 16.89
C GLY A 125 -23.84 5.73 16.18
N GLY A 126 -23.39 4.95 15.19
CA GLY A 126 -22.23 5.32 14.36
C GLY A 126 -20.85 5.05 14.98
N TRP A 127 -20.74 4.67 16.26
CA TRP A 127 -19.47 4.40 16.93
C TRP A 127 -18.64 3.27 16.26
N LEU A 128 -19.31 2.27 15.67
CA LEU A 128 -18.65 1.21 14.91
C LEU A 128 -17.98 1.75 13.65
N ILE A 129 -18.63 2.71 12.97
CA ILE A 129 -18.08 3.39 11.80
C ILE A 129 -16.84 4.20 12.20
N LEU A 130 -16.93 4.91 13.31
CA LEU A 130 -15.80 5.67 13.86
C LEU A 130 -14.63 4.76 14.22
N LEU A 131 -14.89 3.64 14.87
CA LEU A 131 -13.86 2.64 15.19
C LEU A 131 -13.22 2.07 13.92
N ALA A 132 -14.03 1.72 12.93
CA ALA A 132 -13.54 1.21 11.64
C ALA A 132 -12.67 2.24 10.90
N ALA A 133 -13.07 3.52 10.91
CA ALA A 133 -12.31 4.61 10.31
C ALA A 133 -10.96 4.85 11.03
N ILE A 134 -10.95 4.80 12.37
CA ILE A 134 -9.73 4.91 13.18
C ILE A 134 -8.78 3.74 12.87
N LEU A 135 -9.28 2.51 12.80
CA LEU A 135 -8.47 1.35 12.43
C LEU A 135 -7.86 1.51 11.02
N ALA A 136 -8.64 1.97 10.06
CA ALA A 136 -8.15 2.25 8.72
C ALA A 136 -7.04 3.30 8.73
N LEU A 137 -7.19 4.38 9.50
CA LEU A 137 -6.15 5.41 9.66
C LEU A 137 -4.87 4.83 10.27
N VAL A 138 -4.97 4.05 11.35
CA VAL A 138 -3.80 3.45 12.01
C VAL A 138 -3.03 2.54 11.05
N TYR A 139 -3.72 1.71 10.28
CA TYR A 139 -3.07 0.81 9.34
C TYR A 139 -2.46 1.53 8.13
N ILE A 140 -3.10 2.60 7.66
CA ILE A 140 -2.53 3.46 6.60
C ILE A 140 -1.29 4.19 7.11
N LEU A 141 -1.28 4.67 8.37
CA LEU A 141 -0.09 5.30 8.96
C LEU A 141 1.08 4.31 9.08
N LYS A 142 0.82 3.05 9.43
CA LYS A 142 1.86 2.00 9.42
C LYS A 142 2.44 1.79 8.01
N GLY A 143 1.57 1.65 7.00
CA GLY A 143 2.02 1.51 5.61
C GLY A 143 2.77 2.73 5.09
N GLU A 144 2.37 3.93 5.52
CA GLU A 144 3.07 5.17 5.18
C GLU A 144 4.48 5.24 5.80
N LYS A 145 4.64 4.73 7.03
CA LYS A 145 5.95 4.65 7.66
C LYS A 145 6.87 3.71 6.87
N GLU A 146 6.39 2.53 6.48
CA GLU A 146 7.15 1.61 5.62
C GLU A 146 7.51 2.27 4.27
N TRP A 147 6.60 3.05 3.69
CA TRP A 147 6.86 3.80 2.46
C TRP A 147 7.95 4.85 2.63
N GLN A 148 7.93 5.60 3.73
CA GLN A 148 8.95 6.61 4.02
C GLN A 148 10.34 5.99 4.20
N GLU A 149 10.42 4.86 4.91
CA GLU A 149 11.66 4.10 5.09
C GLU A 149 12.19 3.60 3.73
N TYR A 150 11.32 3.02 2.89
CA TYR A 150 11.69 2.56 1.55
C TYR A 150 12.14 3.68 0.63
N SER A 151 11.48 4.84 0.66
CA SER A 151 11.81 5.97 -0.21
C SER A 151 13.10 6.69 0.19
N ALA A 152 13.54 6.51 1.45
CA ALA A 152 14.77 7.09 1.98
C ALA A 152 16.03 6.25 1.68
N MET A 153 15.85 4.97 1.31
CA MET A 153 16.93 4.08 0.83
C MET A 153 17.29 4.39 -0.62
#